data_07cb478f7838af4760894b7155cd9cb3
#
_entry.id   07cb478f7838af4760894b7155cd9cb3
#
_cell.length_a   1.000
_cell.length_b   1.000
_cell.length_c   1.000
_cell.angle_alpha   90.00
_cell.angle_beta   90.00
_cell.angle_gamma   90.00
#
_symmetry.space_group_name_H-M   'P 1'
#
loop_
_entity.id
_entity.type
_entity.pdbx_description
1 polymer ?
#
loop_
_entity_poly.entity_id
_entity_poly.type
_entity_poly.pdbx_seq_one_letter_code
_entity_poly.pdbx_strand_id
1 'polypeptide(L)'
;SYADLVQTINASDLPVVSIDLPSGLPGDPQVNWGERIVIADHTLTFVAPKLTLLLPETGEFAGEWHLIDIGVDPAHIEACDSPYSMIAPSVIVRVLPDRPKFAHKGSFGHAAIIGGASGMTGAPLISGLAALRSGCGLTTVCSSGDGMAQTAAHPELMFRSCGESYIETLPDTADFDSIGLGPGMGKDERTVSALEEAFSMEIPLVLDADAL
;
A
#
# COMPACT_ATOMS: atom_id res chain seq x y z
N SER A 1 -37.24 -11.13 -18.25
CA SER A 1 -36.54 -11.79 -17.11
C SER A 1 -35.62 -10.80 -16.38
N TYR A 2 -35.07 -11.17 -15.22
CA TYR A 2 -34.05 -10.35 -14.51
C TYR A 2 -32.87 -10.04 -15.46
N ALA A 3 -32.42 -11.02 -16.23
CA ALA A 3 -31.35 -10.88 -17.20
C ALA A 3 -31.63 -9.80 -18.25
N ASP A 4 -32.85 -9.77 -18.76
CA ASP A 4 -33.22 -8.80 -19.79
C ASP A 4 -33.25 -7.39 -19.21
N LEU A 5 -33.63 -7.25 -17.93
CA LEU A 5 -33.63 -5.97 -17.25
C LEU A 5 -32.18 -5.45 -17.05
N VAL A 6 -31.27 -6.30 -16.59
CA VAL A 6 -29.84 -5.93 -16.45
C VAL A 6 -29.27 -5.51 -17.80
N GLN A 7 -29.54 -6.29 -18.85
CA GLN A 7 -29.07 -5.95 -20.20
C GLN A 7 -29.63 -4.60 -20.68
N THR A 8 -30.92 -4.35 -20.41
CA THR A 8 -31.55 -3.08 -20.78
C THR A 8 -30.94 -1.89 -20.06
N ILE A 9 -30.65 -2.04 -18.75
CA ILE A 9 -29.99 -1.00 -17.95
C ILE A 9 -28.59 -0.73 -18.50
N ASN A 10 -27.78 -1.77 -18.68
CA ASN A 10 -26.41 -1.66 -19.17
C ASN A 10 -26.31 -1.14 -20.62
N ALA A 11 -27.36 -1.28 -21.41
CA ALA A 11 -27.43 -0.76 -22.77
C ALA A 11 -28.03 0.65 -22.85
N SER A 12 -28.44 1.23 -21.73
CA SER A 12 -28.99 2.58 -21.71
C SER A 12 -27.89 3.62 -21.71
N ASP A 13 -28.12 4.78 -22.35
CA ASP A 13 -27.24 5.94 -22.30
C ASP A 13 -27.49 6.83 -21.06
N LEU A 14 -28.26 6.35 -20.09
CA LEU A 14 -28.61 7.10 -18.88
C LEU A 14 -27.62 6.81 -17.76
N PRO A 15 -27.29 7.82 -16.93
CA PRO A 15 -26.50 7.58 -15.74
C PRO A 15 -27.16 6.54 -14.82
N VAL A 16 -26.40 5.55 -14.39
CA VAL A 16 -26.86 4.46 -13.51
C VAL A 16 -26.31 4.69 -12.11
N VAL A 17 -27.21 4.81 -11.14
CA VAL A 17 -26.84 4.93 -9.71
C VAL A 17 -27.35 3.70 -8.98
N SER A 18 -26.43 2.93 -8.41
CA SER A 18 -26.74 1.76 -7.60
C SER A 18 -26.85 2.12 -6.12
N ILE A 19 -27.78 1.46 -5.44
CA ILE A 19 -28.01 1.59 -4.01
C ILE A 19 -27.42 0.37 -3.32
N ASP A 20 -26.49 0.59 -2.41
CA ASP A 20 -25.68 -0.35 -1.65
C ASP A 20 -24.67 -1.14 -2.50
N LEU A 21 -25.15 -1.91 -3.46
CA LEU A 21 -24.35 -2.65 -4.44
C LEU A 21 -25.09 -2.71 -5.79
N PRO A 22 -24.35 -2.72 -6.92
CA PRO A 22 -24.94 -3.04 -8.21
C PRO A 22 -25.66 -4.38 -8.20
N SER A 23 -26.86 -4.43 -8.73
CA SER A 23 -27.65 -5.66 -8.77
C SER A 23 -26.89 -6.77 -9.52
N GLY A 24 -26.74 -7.91 -8.87
CA GLY A 24 -25.97 -9.06 -9.35
C GLY A 24 -24.52 -9.12 -8.81
N LEU A 25 -24.02 -8.06 -8.23
CA LEU A 25 -22.71 -8.03 -7.57
C LEU A 25 -22.86 -8.51 -6.10
N PRO A 26 -22.20 -9.60 -5.68
CA PRO A 26 -22.23 -10.03 -4.28
C PRO A 26 -21.40 -9.11 -3.39
N GLY A 27 -21.73 -9.03 -2.10
CA GLY A 27 -20.92 -8.29 -1.11
C GLY A 27 -19.58 -8.94 -0.78
N ASP A 28 -19.48 -10.26 -0.98
CA ASP A 28 -18.28 -11.05 -0.78
C ASP A 28 -17.71 -11.52 -2.14
N PRO A 29 -16.47 -11.19 -2.51
CA PRO A 29 -15.85 -11.57 -3.77
C PRO A 29 -15.54 -13.06 -3.87
N GLN A 30 -15.55 -13.81 -2.77
CA GLN A 30 -15.36 -15.27 -2.78
C GLN A 30 -16.61 -16.02 -3.26
N VAL A 31 -17.76 -15.35 -3.31
CA VAL A 31 -18.98 -15.92 -3.86
C VAL A 31 -18.90 -15.88 -5.39
N ASN A 32 -19.16 -17.01 -6.02
CA ASN A 32 -19.22 -17.08 -7.47
C ASN A 32 -20.34 -16.18 -7.99
N TRP A 33 -20.00 -15.09 -8.68
CA TRP A 33 -20.97 -14.18 -9.31
C TRP A 33 -21.18 -14.54 -10.77
N GLY A 34 -22.41 -14.36 -11.23
CA GLY A 34 -22.76 -14.59 -12.62
C GLY A 34 -22.36 -13.43 -13.53
N GLU A 35 -22.45 -13.64 -14.84
CA GLU A 35 -22.13 -12.63 -15.86
C GLU A 35 -23.15 -11.48 -15.97
N ARG A 36 -24.17 -11.44 -15.09
CA ARG A 36 -25.31 -10.51 -15.18
C ARG A 36 -25.31 -9.52 -14.03
N ILE A 37 -24.42 -8.56 -14.12
CA ILE A 37 -24.23 -7.50 -13.14
C ILE A 37 -24.61 -6.17 -13.79
N VAL A 38 -25.30 -5.32 -13.06
CA VAL A 38 -25.54 -3.92 -13.45
C VAL A 38 -24.20 -3.18 -13.38
N ILE A 39 -23.88 -2.46 -14.43
CA ILE A 39 -22.74 -1.55 -14.49
C ILE A 39 -23.25 -0.18 -14.05
N ALA A 40 -22.78 0.30 -12.92
CA ALA A 40 -23.15 1.60 -12.37
C ALA A 40 -22.09 2.66 -12.67
N ASP A 41 -22.51 3.90 -12.86
CA ASP A 41 -21.61 5.06 -12.86
C ASP A 41 -21.26 5.46 -11.42
N HIS A 42 -22.25 5.34 -10.50
CA HIS A 42 -22.06 5.60 -9.07
C HIS A 42 -22.74 4.52 -8.23
N THR A 43 -22.12 4.21 -7.09
CA THR A 43 -22.70 3.32 -6.07
C THR A 43 -22.75 4.02 -4.72
N LEU A 44 -23.95 4.15 -4.14
CA LEU A 44 -24.16 4.69 -2.80
C LEU A 44 -24.18 3.54 -1.79
N THR A 45 -23.02 3.17 -1.26
CA THR A 45 -22.89 2.03 -0.32
C THR A 45 -23.07 2.48 1.13
N PHE A 46 -23.56 1.59 2.00
CA PHE A 46 -23.95 1.91 3.36
C PHE A 46 -22.96 1.36 4.39
N VAL A 47 -22.77 2.10 5.48
CA VAL A 47 -22.05 1.69 6.71
C VAL A 47 -20.54 1.49 6.50
N ALA A 48 -20.17 0.56 5.64
CA ALA A 48 -18.79 0.25 5.30
C ALA A 48 -18.68 -0.14 3.82
N PRO A 49 -17.56 0.14 3.14
CA PRO A 49 -17.34 -0.34 1.79
C PRO A 49 -17.23 -1.87 1.81
N LYS A 50 -17.93 -2.51 0.89
CA LYS A 50 -17.84 -3.96 0.70
C LYS A 50 -16.56 -4.28 -0.08
N LEU A 51 -15.93 -5.41 0.21
CA LEU A 51 -14.66 -5.78 -0.42
C LEU A 51 -14.76 -5.79 -1.95
N THR A 52 -15.89 -6.20 -2.50
CA THR A 52 -16.17 -6.20 -3.96
C THR A 52 -16.09 -4.82 -4.61
N LEU A 53 -16.25 -3.74 -3.86
CA LEU A 53 -16.11 -2.37 -4.39
C LEU A 53 -14.63 -1.95 -4.52
N LEU A 54 -13.71 -2.69 -3.90
CA LEU A 54 -12.30 -2.33 -3.75
C LEU A 54 -11.37 -3.22 -4.59
N LEU A 55 -11.85 -4.33 -5.13
CA LEU A 55 -11.06 -5.26 -5.93
C LEU A 55 -11.16 -4.92 -7.43
N PRO A 56 -10.06 -5.04 -8.18
CA PRO A 56 -10.04 -4.71 -9.61
C PRO A 56 -11.09 -5.49 -10.42
N GLU A 57 -11.30 -6.77 -10.12
CA GLU A 57 -12.18 -7.67 -10.87
C GLU A 57 -13.66 -7.35 -10.69
N THR A 58 -14.03 -6.70 -9.61
CA THR A 58 -15.42 -6.45 -9.24
C THR A 58 -15.78 -4.98 -9.13
N GLY A 59 -14.79 -4.15 -8.77
CA GLY A 59 -14.98 -2.71 -8.60
C GLY A 59 -15.37 -1.98 -9.88
N GLU A 60 -15.02 -2.52 -11.06
CA GLU A 60 -15.41 -1.95 -12.35
C GLU A 60 -16.92 -1.85 -12.55
N PHE A 61 -17.71 -2.73 -11.90
CA PHE A 61 -19.17 -2.70 -11.97
C PHE A 61 -19.79 -1.61 -11.09
N ALA A 62 -19.06 -1.11 -10.11
CA ALA A 62 -19.57 -0.17 -9.11
C ALA A 62 -19.41 1.31 -9.49
N GLY A 63 -18.56 1.59 -10.48
CA GLY A 63 -18.20 2.98 -10.80
C GLY A 63 -17.56 3.71 -9.62
N GLU A 64 -17.84 4.99 -9.48
CA GLU A 64 -17.43 5.76 -8.30
C GLU A 64 -18.32 5.42 -7.10
N TRP A 65 -17.78 4.80 -6.05
CA TRP A 65 -18.56 4.49 -4.87
C TRP A 65 -18.46 5.56 -3.78
N HIS A 66 -19.57 5.78 -3.09
CA HIS A 66 -19.72 6.77 -2.01
C HIS A 66 -20.26 6.09 -0.77
N LEU A 67 -19.58 6.29 0.37
CA LEU A 67 -20.04 5.76 1.64
C LEU A 67 -21.07 6.71 2.25
N ILE A 68 -22.27 6.19 2.49
CA ILE A 68 -23.39 6.91 3.06
C ILE A 68 -23.61 6.46 4.51
N ASP A 69 -23.60 7.40 5.43
CA ASP A 69 -24.00 7.16 6.81
C ASP A 69 -25.53 7.03 6.88
N ILE A 70 -26.00 5.91 7.38
CA ILE A 70 -27.42 5.62 7.59
C ILE A 70 -27.80 5.55 9.07
N GLY A 71 -26.93 6.04 9.97
CA GLY A 71 -27.19 6.14 11.39
C GLY A 71 -27.04 4.83 12.17
N VAL A 72 -26.20 3.88 11.70
CA VAL A 72 -25.88 2.67 12.47
C VAL A 72 -24.93 3.05 13.61
N ASP A 73 -25.19 2.51 14.79
CA ASP A 73 -24.36 2.73 15.98
C ASP A 73 -22.90 2.30 15.72
N PRO A 74 -21.92 3.20 15.88
CA PRO A 74 -20.50 2.88 15.70
C PRO A 74 -20.04 1.70 16.55
N ALA A 75 -20.56 1.56 17.77
CA ALA A 75 -20.21 0.45 18.66
C ALA A 75 -20.65 -0.91 18.08
N HIS A 76 -21.77 -0.93 17.35
CA HIS A 76 -22.22 -2.13 16.65
C HIS A 76 -21.29 -2.48 15.48
N ILE A 77 -20.84 -1.47 14.73
CA ILE A 77 -19.91 -1.65 13.60
C ILE A 77 -18.57 -2.20 14.12
N GLU A 78 -18.04 -1.64 15.20
CA GLU A 78 -16.78 -2.09 15.83
C GLU A 78 -16.87 -3.52 16.37
N ALA A 79 -18.06 -3.97 16.79
CA ALA A 79 -18.29 -5.31 17.28
C ALA A 79 -18.48 -6.37 16.17
N CYS A 80 -18.60 -5.95 14.91
CA CYS A 80 -18.69 -6.88 13.79
C CYS A 80 -17.34 -7.55 13.53
N ASP A 81 -17.35 -8.88 13.48
CA ASP A 81 -16.17 -9.66 13.08
C ASP A 81 -15.95 -9.55 11.56
N SER A 82 -14.79 -9.02 11.18
CA SER A 82 -14.39 -8.91 9.78
C SER A 82 -12.90 -9.23 9.65
N PRO A 83 -12.51 -10.13 8.73
CA PRO A 83 -11.10 -10.41 8.48
C PRO A 83 -10.39 -9.25 7.73
N TYR A 84 -11.13 -8.25 7.29
CA TYR A 84 -10.60 -7.11 6.53
C TYR A 84 -10.82 -5.81 7.27
N SER A 85 -9.82 -4.92 7.18
CA SER A 85 -9.91 -3.55 7.71
C SER A 85 -9.43 -2.57 6.66
N MET A 86 -10.11 -1.45 6.55
CA MET A 86 -9.70 -0.35 5.69
C MET A 86 -8.97 0.71 6.53
N ILE A 87 -7.81 1.16 6.03
CA ILE A 87 -7.08 2.27 6.65
C ILE A 87 -7.78 3.58 6.29
N ALA A 88 -8.54 4.13 7.26
CA ALA A 88 -9.18 5.43 7.13
C ALA A 88 -8.22 6.56 7.55
N PRO A 89 -8.44 7.82 7.10
CA PRO A 89 -7.63 8.97 7.52
C PRO A 89 -7.53 9.13 9.05
N SER A 90 -8.58 8.81 9.79
CA SER A 90 -8.60 8.83 11.26
C SER A 90 -7.61 7.85 11.90
N VAL A 91 -7.29 6.74 11.24
CA VAL A 91 -6.27 5.78 11.69
C VAL A 91 -4.89 6.40 11.53
N ILE A 92 -4.63 7.03 10.38
CA ILE A 92 -3.34 7.67 10.09
C ILE A 92 -3.05 8.77 11.12
N VAL A 93 -4.02 9.62 11.42
CA VAL A 93 -3.85 10.70 12.43
C VAL A 93 -3.47 10.13 13.80
N ARG A 94 -3.99 8.95 14.17
CA ARG A 94 -3.68 8.31 15.46
C ARG A 94 -2.29 7.67 15.53
N VAL A 95 -1.75 7.22 14.40
CA VAL A 95 -0.42 6.56 14.36
C VAL A 95 0.72 7.53 14.08
N LEU A 96 0.44 8.70 13.54
CA LEU A 96 1.45 9.73 13.35
C LEU A 96 1.82 10.35 14.71
N PRO A 97 3.11 10.38 15.07
CA PRO A 97 3.55 10.98 16.33
C PRO A 97 3.41 12.51 16.31
N ASP A 98 3.05 13.08 17.46
CA ASP A 98 3.14 14.51 17.67
C ASP A 98 4.58 14.99 17.50
N ARG A 99 4.75 16.20 16.92
CA ARG A 99 6.06 16.82 16.72
C ARG A 99 6.28 17.97 17.70
N PRO A 100 6.89 17.71 18.87
CA PRO A 100 7.20 18.74 19.85
C PRO A 100 8.09 19.84 19.26
N LYS A 101 7.91 21.07 19.72
CA LYS A 101 8.61 22.27 19.23
C LYS A 101 10.15 22.13 19.24
N PHE A 102 10.70 21.37 20.19
CA PHE A 102 12.15 21.20 20.38
C PHE A 102 12.65 19.82 19.95
N ALA A 103 11.84 19.04 19.24
CA ALA A 103 12.27 17.78 18.65
C ALA A 103 13.24 18.04 17.50
N HIS A 104 14.12 17.08 17.25
CA HIS A 104 15.08 17.10 16.13
C HIS A 104 14.92 15.83 15.29
N LYS A 105 15.61 15.77 14.16
CA LYS A 105 15.49 14.64 13.23
C LYS A 105 15.72 13.27 13.90
N GLY A 106 16.67 13.14 14.81
CA GLY A 106 16.92 11.90 15.55
C GLY A 106 15.81 11.48 16.51
N SER A 107 14.82 12.37 16.80
CA SER A 107 13.65 12.01 17.63
C SER A 107 12.59 11.22 16.86
N PHE A 108 12.71 11.07 15.55
CA PHE A 108 11.72 10.46 14.67
C PHE A 108 12.26 9.24 13.91
N GLY A 109 13.32 8.65 14.45
CA GLY A 109 13.89 7.42 13.95
C GLY A 109 14.68 7.55 12.65
N HIS A 110 15.37 6.47 12.32
CA HIS A 110 16.18 6.31 11.12
C HIS A 110 15.76 5.04 10.38
N ALA A 111 15.22 5.18 9.19
CA ALA A 111 14.83 4.07 8.34
C ALA A 111 15.91 3.76 7.29
N ALA A 112 16.22 2.48 7.08
CA ALA A 112 16.92 2.01 5.90
C ALA A 112 15.92 1.52 4.86
N ILE A 113 16.11 1.91 3.60
CA ILE A 113 15.36 1.33 2.47
C ILE A 113 16.36 0.55 1.62
N ILE A 114 16.22 -0.76 1.61
CA ILE A 114 17.14 -1.69 0.95
C ILE A 114 16.49 -2.23 -0.31
N GLY A 115 17.11 -1.98 -1.44
CA GLY A 115 16.64 -2.40 -2.75
C GLY A 115 17.37 -1.71 -3.89
N GLY A 116 16.88 -1.83 -5.11
CA GLY A 116 17.47 -1.17 -6.27
C GLY A 116 18.73 -1.85 -6.80
N ALA A 117 18.57 -3.02 -7.41
CA ALA A 117 19.57 -3.58 -8.30
C ALA A 117 19.84 -2.65 -9.49
N SER A 118 20.92 -2.88 -10.20
CA SER A 118 21.29 -2.07 -11.38
C SER A 118 20.12 -1.93 -12.35
N GLY A 119 19.81 -0.70 -12.73
CA GLY A 119 18.66 -0.33 -13.56
C GLY A 119 17.32 -0.21 -12.81
N MET A 120 17.23 -0.55 -11.52
CA MET A 120 16.01 -0.51 -10.72
C MET A 120 16.12 0.40 -9.48
N THR A 121 17.10 1.28 -9.44
CA THR A 121 17.43 2.13 -8.28
C THR A 121 16.39 3.23 -7.99
N GLY A 122 15.46 3.48 -8.90
CA GLY A 122 14.37 4.43 -8.70
C GLY A 122 13.36 4.01 -7.64
N ALA A 123 13.07 2.72 -7.51
CA ALA A 123 12.07 2.21 -6.57
C ALA A 123 12.45 2.48 -5.10
N PRO A 124 13.65 2.12 -4.60
CA PRO A 124 14.05 2.45 -3.23
C PRO A 124 14.20 3.96 -3.01
N LEU A 125 14.55 4.73 -4.04
CA LEU A 125 14.59 6.19 -3.94
C LEU A 125 13.21 6.78 -3.63
N ILE A 126 12.18 6.36 -4.37
CA ILE A 126 10.79 6.79 -4.13
C ILE A 126 10.33 6.38 -2.72
N SER A 127 10.63 5.14 -2.31
CA SER A 127 10.31 4.64 -0.97
C SER A 127 11.00 5.45 0.12
N GLY A 128 12.28 5.80 -0.07
CA GLY A 128 13.04 6.65 0.87
C GLY A 128 12.45 8.05 1.00
N LEU A 129 12.07 8.66 -0.12
CA LEU A 129 11.39 9.97 -0.11
C LEU A 129 10.01 9.89 0.57
N ALA A 130 9.27 8.80 0.36
CA ALA A 130 7.99 8.58 1.02
C ALA A 130 8.17 8.46 2.53
N ALA A 131 9.17 7.72 3.01
CA ALA A 131 9.48 7.61 4.43
C ALA A 131 9.77 8.98 5.08
N LEU A 132 10.60 9.81 4.45
CA LEU A 132 10.85 11.18 4.93
C LEU A 132 9.58 12.04 4.96
N ARG A 133 8.77 11.99 3.90
CA ARG A 133 7.51 12.76 3.80
C ARG A 133 6.46 12.28 4.79
N SER A 134 6.47 11.01 5.15
CA SER A 134 5.59 10.43 6.19
C SER A 134 6.04 10.79 7.60
N GLY A 135 7.26 11.36 7.75
CA GLY A 135 7.71 11.90 9.02
C GLY A 135 8.92 11.22 9.64
N CYS A 136 9.54 10.26 8.98
CA CYS A 136 10.82 9.69 9.42
C CYS A 136 11.87 10.79 9.58
N GLY A 137 12.68 10.72 10.63
CA GLY A 137 13.69 11.73 10.92
C GLY A 137 14.91 11.66 10.02
N LEU A 138 15.33 10.45 9.69
CA LEU A 138 16.46 10.14 8.82
C LEU A 138 16.08 8.96 7.94
N THR A 139 16.52 8.99 6.68
CA THR A 139 16.33 7.85 5.77
C THR A 139 17.60 7.63 4.95
N THR A 140 18.07 6.37 4.95
CA THR A 140 19.17 5.92 4.11
C THR A 140 18.66 4.99 3.03
N VAL A 141 18.97 5.29 1.79
CA VAL A 141 18.76 4.38 0.67
C VAL A 141 20.00 3.49 0.54
N CYS A 142 19.80 2.18 0.68
CA CYS A 142 20.82 1.15 0.54
C CYS A 142 20.57 0.41 -0.77
N SER A 143 21.40 0.66 -1.78
CA SER A 143 21.16 0.21 -3.15
C SER A 143 22.46 -0.24 -3.83
N SER A 144 22.37 -0.76 -5.05
CA SER A 144 23.56 -0.94 -5.91
C SER A 144 24.28 0.39 -6.13
N GLY A 145 25.54 0.30 -6.55
CA GLY A 145 26.37 1.50 -6.79
C GLY A 145 25.75 2.54 -7.72
N ASP A 146 24.93 2.11 -8.67
CA ASP A 146 24.22 2.98 -9.62
C ASP A 146 23.24 3.95 -8.92
N GLY A 147 22.72 3.58 -7.74
CA GLY A 147 21.78 4.40 -6.98
C GLY A 147 22.37 5.68 -6.41
N MET A 148 23.68 5.77 -6.30
CA MET A 148 24.37 6.93 -5.72
C MET A 148 24.05 8.23 -6.47
N ALA A 149 24.13 8.20 -7.80
CA ALA A 149 23.90 9.40 -8.61
C ALA A 149 22.45 9.89 -8.54
N GLN A 150 21.49 8.96 -8.47
CA GLN A 150 20.07 9.30 -8.34
C GLN A 150 19.74 9.83 -6.94
N THR A 151 20.29 9.21 -5.89
CA THR A 151 20.11 9.67 -4.53
C THR A 151 20.75 11.05 -4.29
N ALA A 152 21.85 11.35 -4.93
CA ALA A 152 22.52 12.65 -4.84
C ALA A 152 21.66 13.83 -5.35
N ALA A 153 20.64 13.58 -6.18
CA ALA A 153 19.66 14.58 -6.57
C ALA A 153 18.68 14.95 -5.44
N HIS A 154 18.66 14.17 -4.36
CA HIS A 154 17.81 14.34 -3.18
C HIS A 154 18.65 14.41 -1.92
N PRO A 155 19.26 15.58 -1.62
CA PRO A 155 20.26 15.74 -0.55
C PRO A 155 19.71 15.49 0.86
N GLU A 156 18.42 15.40 1.03
CA GLU A 156 17.75 15.00 2.27
C GLU A 156 17.86 13.50 2.56
N LEU A 157 18.18 12.67 1.56
CA LEU A 157 18.43 11.24 1.70
C LEU A 157 19.91 10.96 1.88
N MET A 158 20.23 9.96 2.70
CA MET A 158 21.54 9.37 2.75
C MET A 158 21.64 8.17 1.81
N PHE A 159 22.84 7.82 1.38
CA PHE A 159 23.09 6.69 0.51
C PHE A 159 24.14 5.75 1.12
N ARG A 160 23.90 4.43 1.01
CA ARG A 160 24.90 3.37 1.21
C ARG A 160 24.87 2.40 0.04
N SER A 161 26.04 2.04 -0.47
CA SER A 161 26.15 0.97 -1.44
C SER A 161 26.06 -0.40 -0.74
N CYS A 162 25.22 -1.28 -1.26
CA CYS A 162 25.04 -2.64 -0.80
C CYS A 162 25.52 -3.69 -1.82
N GLY A 163 26.32 -3.26 -2.78
CA GLY A 163 26.89 -4.05 -3.87
C GLY A 163 27.10 -3.21 -5.12
N GLU A 164 27.72 -3.78 -6.13
CA GLU A 164 27.96 -3.06 -7.38
C GLU A 164 26.70 -3.03 -8.26
N SER A 165 26.13 -4.19 -8.57
CA SER A 165 24.97 -4.32 -9.46
C SER A 165 23.75 -4.92 -8.77
N TYR A 166 23.93 -5.62 -7.66
CA TYR A 166 22.91 -6.31 -6.89
C TYR A 166 22.98 -5.91 -5.42
N ILE A 167 22.05 -6.35 -4.62
CA ILE A 167 22.11 -6.24 -3.17
C ILE A 167 22.86 -7.49 -2.68
N GLU A 168 24.12 -7.33 -2.34
CA GLU A 168 25.04 -8.42 -1.95
C GLU A 168 25.33 -8.41 -0.46
N THR A 169 25.21 -7.26 0.19
CA THR A 169 25.46 -7.07 1.61
C THR A 169 24.40 -6.18 2.23
N LEU A 170 24.11 -6.40 3.50
CA LEU A 170 23.25 -5.51 4.26
C LEU A 170 24.08 -4.48 5.03
N PRO A 171 23.52 -3.29 5.29
CA PRO A 171 24.17 -2.33 6.18
C PRO A 171 24.12 -2.83 7.63
N ASP A 172 25.04 -2.36 8.47
CA ASP A 172 24.96 -2.57 9.92
C ASP A 172 23.65 -2.00 10.45
N THR A 173 22.85 -2.82 11.13
CA THR A 173 21.54 -2.46 11.65
C THR A 173 21.59 -1.59 12.90
N ALA A 174 22.75 -1.49 13.56
CA ALA A 174 22.89 -0.67 14.78
C ALA A 174 22.54 0.81 14.57
N ASP A 175 22.57 1.27 13.33
CA ASP A 175 22.28 2.67 12.98
C ASP A 175 20.78 2.91 12.65
N PHE A 176 19.93 1.87 12.63
CA PHE A 176 18.56 1.97 12.11
C PHE A 176 17.52 1.50 13.12
N ASP A 177 16.34 2.12 13.06
CA ASP A 177 15.18 1.75 13.87
C ASP A 177 14.20 0.86 13.09
N SER A 178 14.27 0.85 11.75
CA SER A 178 13.43 0.02 10.87
C SER A 178 14.04 -0.14 9.48
N ILE A 179 13.65 -1.21 8.80
CA ILE A 179 14.10 -1.52 7.43
C ILE A 179 12.88 -1.73 6.54
N GLY A 180 12.86 -1.05 5.38
CA GLY A 180 12.03 -1.40 4.23
C GLY A 180 12.87 -2.18 3.23
N LEU A 181 12.42 -3.36 2.82
CA LEU A 181 13.20 -4.31 2.03
C LEU A 181 12.42 -4.75 0.80
N GLY A 182 13.05 -4.73 -0.37
CA GLY A 182 12.52 -5.32 -1.59
C GLY A 182 12.32 -4.41 -2.80
N PRO A 183 12.07 -3.10 -2.69
CA PRO A 183 11.77 -2.27 -3.85
C PRO A 183 12.87 -2.35 -4.92
N GLY A 184 12.56 -2.99 -6.08
CA GLY A 184 13.50 -3.17 -7.17
C GLY A 184 14.78 -3.93 -6.81
N MET A 185 14.71 -4.86 -5.89
CA MET A 185 15.85 -5.61 -5.37
C MET A 185 16.39 -6.63 -6.36
N GLY A 186 15.53 -7.11 -7.26
CA GLY A 186 15.82 -8.18 -8.21
C GLY A 186 15.80 -9.56 -7.54
N LYS A 187 15.96 -10.59 -8.38
CA LYS A 187 15.86 -12.01 -7.96
C LYS A 187 17.17 -12.78 -8.20
N ASP A 188 18.31 -12.10 -8.13
CA ASP A 188 19.62 -12.75 -8.22
C ASP A 188 19.92 -13.57 -6.96
N GLU A 189 20.65 -14.68 -7.08
CA GLU A 189 20.98 -15.56 -5.96
C GLU A 189 21.74 -14.82 -4.84
N ARG A 190 22.55 -13.83 -5.18
CA ARG A 190 23.28 -12.99 -4.19
C ARG A 190 22.33 -12.16 -3.34
N THR A 191 21.25 -11.67 -3.97
CA THR A 191 20.18 -10.93 -3.29
C THR A 191 19.39 -11.84 -2.33
N VAL A 192 19.18 -13.10 -2.68
CA VAL A 192 18.51 -14.07 -1.80
C VAL A 192 19.27 -14.24 -0.49
N SER A 193 20.60 -14.37 -0.54
CA SER A 193 21.41 -14.48 0.68
C SER A 193 21.31 -13.26 1.58
N ALA A 194 21.27 -12.05 1.01
CA ALA A 194 21.06 -10.83 1.76
C ALA A 194 19.64 -10.77 2.38
N LEU A 195 18.63 -11.28 1.67
CA LEU A 195 17.27 -11.37 2.18
C LEU A 195 17.15 -12.34 3.37
N GLU A 196 17.78 -13.52 3.28
CA GLU A 196 17.83 -14.48 4.39
C GLU A 196 18.52 -13.90 5.64
N GLU A 197 19.60 -13.15 5.44
CA GLU A 197 20.27 -12.41 6.52
C GLU A 197 19.31 -11.40 7.17
N ALA A 198 18.54 -10.64 6.38
CA ALA A 198 17.60 -9.64 6.89
C ALA A 198 16.54 -10.26 7.80
N PHE A 199 16.05 -11.46 7.48
CA PHE A 199 15.05 -12.16 8.31
C PHE A 199 15.59 -12.62 9.67
N SER A 200 16.90 -12.72 9.83
CA SER A 200 17.54 -13.06 11.11
C SER A 200 17.78 -11.85 12.02
N MET A 201 17.53 -10.63 11.53
CA MET A 201 17.75 -9.40 12.27
C MET A 201 16.60 -9.11 13.23
N GLU A 202 16.92 -8.68 14.45
CA GLU A 202 15.94 -8.24 15.45
C GLU A 202 15.57 -6.75 15.24
N ILE A 203 15.02 -6.42 14.05
CA ILE A 203 14.62 -5.06 13.69
C ILE A 203 13.25 -5.11 12.97
N PRO A 204 12.37 -4.12 13.17
CA PRO A 204 11.12 -4.04 12.41
C PRO A 204 11.37 -4.01 10.91
N LEU A 205 10.73 -4.93 10.17
CA LEU A 205 10.83 -5.08 8.72
C LEU A 205 9.51 -4.74 8.03
N VAL A 206 9.58 -4.01 6.93
CA VAL A 206 8.52 -3.88 5.93
C VAL A 206 8.99 -4.54 4.65
N LEU A 207 8.29 -5.57 4.20
CA LEU A 207 8.61 -6.32 2.99
C LEU A 207 7.74 -5.87 1.84
N ASP A 208 8.32 -5.69 0.66
CA ASP A 208 7.63 -5.25 -0.55
C ASP A 208 8.25 -5.88 -1.80
N ALA A 209 7.47 -5.96 -2.86
CA ALA A 209 7.92 -6.35 -4.20
C ALA A 209 8.79 -7.63 -4.22
N ASP A 210 10.08 -7.51 -4.60
CA ASP A 210 10.98 -8.65 -4.79
C ASP A 210 11.40 -9.36 -3.48
N ALA A 211 11.02 -8.83 -2.31
CA ALA A 211 11.25 -9.47 -1.01
C ALA A 211 10.10 -10.41 -0.57
N LEU A 212 9.03 -10.50 -1.35
CA LEU A 212 7.88 -11.39 -1.20
C LEU A 212 8.03 -12.59 -2.14
#